data_c73d11c8fd4f7f48d40cd4ae0dda7e4b
#
_entry.id   c73d11c8fd4f7f48d40cd4ae0dda7e4b
#
_cell.length_a   1.000
_cell.length_b   1.000
_cell.length_c   1.000
_cell.angle_alpha   90.00
_cell.angle_beta   90.00
_cell.angle_gamma   90.00
#
_symmetry.space_group_name_H-M   'P 1'
#
loop_
_entity.id
_entity.type
_entity.pdbx_description
1 polymer ?
#
loop_
_entity_poly.entity_id
_entity_poly.type
_entity_poly.pdbx_seq_one_letter_code
_entity_poly.pdbx_strand_id
1 'polypeptide(L)'
;MGLFSRGGPSGREKRAMKDHLVELDDLRRKQLGELGRLTVEMADAGSFDRQQLTDQAAEIVGIEREADLILRGLEEGLTLEELEKLADGQDEPGTDPGR
;
A
#
# COMPACT_ATOMS: atom_id res chain seq x y z
N MET A 1 16.83 16.93 -25.30
CA MET A 1 16.84 16.79 -24.84
C MET A 1 16.82 16.09 -23.82
N GLY A 2 17.54 15.88 -23.37
CA GLY A 2 17.54 14.95 -22.46
C GLY A 2 16.59 15.06 -21.49
N LEU A 3 16.23 16.12 -21.31
CA LEU A 3 15.40 16.34 -20.33
C LEU A 3 14.29 15.53 -20.52
N PHE A 4 13.97 15.20 -21.56
CA PHE A 4 12.90 14.53 -21.67
C PHE A 4 13.11 13.24 -21.25
N SER A 5 14.21 12.80 -21.19
CA SER A 5 14.39 11.52 -20.80
C SER A 5 13.93 11.25 -19.51
N ARG A 6 13.67 12.22 -18.69
CA ARG A 6 13.30 11.90 -17.46
C ARG A 6 11.95 11.79 -17.49
N GLY A 7 11.26 11.72 -18.36
CA GLY A 7 9.91 11.80 -18.35
C GLY A 7 9.14 10.77 -17.70
N GLY A 8 9.66 9.98 -16.89
CA GLY A 8 8.88 9.05 -16.12
C GLY A 8 9.08 7.62 -16.53
N PRO A 9 8.22 6.73 -16.07
CA PRO A 9 8.43 5.32 -16.29
C PRO A 9 8.25 4.90 -17.74
N SER A 10 8.99 3.90 -18.15
CA SER A 10 8.87 3.34 -19.48
C SER A 10 7.55 2.58 -19.56
N GLY A 11 7.18 2.19 -20.77
CA GLY A 11 5.99 1.40 -20.96
C GLY A 11 6.05 0.07 -20.21
N ARG A 12 7.24 -0.54 -20.16
CA ARG A 12 7.42 -1.77 -19.45
C ARG A 12 7.24 -1.54 -17.95
N GLU A 13 7.79 -0.46 -17.45
CA GLU A 13 7.66 -0.15 -16.03
C GLU A 13 6.22 0.14 -15.66
N LYS A 14 5.49 0.85 -16.53
CA LYS A 14 4.09 1.13 -16.27
C LYS A 14 3.29 -0.16 -16.19
N ARG A 15 3.60 -1.12 -17.09
CA ARG A 15 2.89 -2.38 -17.06
C ARG A 15 3.18 -3.13 -15.77
N ALA A 16 4.44 -3.12 -15.33
CA ALA A 16 4.79 -3.78 -14.10
C ALA A 16 4.07 -3.15 -12.93
N MET A 17 3.93 -1.83 -12.93
CA MET A 17 3.24 -1.14 -11.87
C MET A 17 1.76 -1.51 -11.86
N LYS A 18 1.14 -1.62 -13.03
CA LYS A 18 -0.26 -2.01 -13.11
C LYS A 18 -0.46 -3.46 -12.66
N ASP A 19 0.47 -4.34 -13.03
CA ASP A 19 0.39 -5.73 -12.59
C ASP A 19 0.52 -5.81 -11.08
N HIS A 20 1.39 -4.99 -10.52
CA HIS A 20 1.58 -4.99 -9.07
C HIS A 20 0.32 -4.48 -8.37
N LEU A 21 -0.38 -3.50 -8.99
CA LEU A 21 -1.62 -3.03 -8.42
C LEU A 21 -2.68 -4.14 -8.38
N VAL A 22 -2.72 -4.97 -9.41
CA VAL A 22 -3.65 -6.08 -9.42
C VAL A 22 -3.32 -7.06 -8.30
N GLU A 23 -2.03 -7.32 -8.10
CA GLU A 23 -1.61 -8.22 -7.04
C GLU A 23 -1.93 -7.65 -5.66
N LEU A 24 -1.75 -6.35 -5.50
CA LEU A 24 -2.08 -5.71 -4.23
C LEU A 24 -3.57 -5.75 -3.96
N ASP A 25 -4.38 -5.57 -5.00
CA ASP A 25 -5.82 -5.62 -4.82
C ASP A 25 -6.26 -7.04 -4.42
N ASP A 26 -5.68 -8.05 -5.03
CA ASP A 26 -5.99 -9.43 -4.68
C ASP A 26 -5.58 -9.71 -3.24
N LEU A 27 -4.41 -9.24 -2.85
CA LEU A 27 -3.93 -9.43 -1.50
C LEU A 27 -4.82 -8.70 -0.49
N ARG A 28 -5.23 -7.48 -0.83
CA ARG A 28 -6.11 -6.72 0.04
C ARG A 28 -7.43 -7.46 0.27
N ARG A 29 -8.01 -8.01 -0.80
CA ARG A 29 -9.26 -8.75 -0.69
C ARG A 29 -9.09 -9.98 0.17
N LYS A 30 -7.97 -10.67 0.00
CA LYS A 30 -7.71 -11.86 0.79
C LYS A 30 -7.59 -11.49 2.27
N GLN A 31 -6.84 -10.42 2.56
CA GLN A 31 -6.65 -10.02 3.94
C GLN A 31 -7.95 -9.52 4.57
N LEU A 32 -8.79 -8.83 3.79
CA LEU A 32 -10.09 -8.40 4.30
C LEU A 32 -10.97 -9.59 4.63
N GLY A 33 -10.93 -10.62 3.78
CA GLY A 33 -11.69 -11.84 4.05
C GLY A 33 -11.22 -12.52 5.31
N GLU A 34 -9.90 -12.54 5.52
CA GLU A 34 -9.35 -13.16 6.72
C GLU A 34 -9.71 -12.36 7.96
N LEU A 35 -9.68 -11.04 7.87
CA LEU A 35 -10.06 -10.21 9.00
C LEU A 35 -11.53 -10.44 9.34
N GLY A 36 -12.38 -10.53 8.32
CA GLY A 36 -13.80 -10.79 8.54
C GLY A 36 -14.02 -12.13 9.21
N ARG A 37 -13.33 -13.19 8.72
CA ARG A 37 -13.48 -14.50 9.30
C ARG A 37 -13.00 -14.52 10.74
N LEU A 38 -11.85 -13.91 11.00
CA LEU A 38 -11.29 -13.85 12.33
C LEU A 38 -12.24 -13.13 13.28
N THR A 39 -12.82 -12.03 12.84
CA THR A 39 -13.75 -11.25 13.65
C THR A 39 -14.98 -12.06 13.99
N VAL A 40 -15.50 -12.80 13.02
CA VAL A 40 -16.68 -13.63 13.25
C VAL A 40 -16.35 -14.75 14.24
N GLU A 41 -15.17 -15.35 14.09
CA GLU A 41 -14.78 -16.41 15.02
C GLU A 41 -14.65 -15.89 16.44
N MET A 42 -14.08 -14.69 16.58
CA MET A 42 -13.94 -14.10 17.89
C MET A 42 -15.31 -13.77 18.49
N ALA A 43 -16.20 -13.26 17.67
CA ALA A 43 -17.54 -12.94 18.14
C ALA A 43 -18.26 -14.19 18.58
N ASP A 44 -18.11 -15.29 17.84
CA ASP A 44 -18.75 -16.54 18.17
C ASP A 44 -18.18 -17.09 19.47
N ALA A 45 -16.91 -16.91 19.70
CA ALA A 45 -16.29 -17.36 20.93
C ALA A 45 -16.53 -16.42 22.10
N GLY A 46 -17.05 -15.25 21.83
CA GLY A 46 -17.30 -14.27 22.88
C GLY A 46 -16.04 -13.62 23.43
N SER A 47 -14.97 -13.62 22.65
CA SER A 47 -13.71 -13.11 23.15
C SER A 47 -12.97 -12.44 22.00
N PHE A 48 -12.68 -11.17 22.14
CA PHE A 48 -11.99 -10.41 21.10
C PHE A 48 -10.55 -10.11 21.50
N ASP A 49 -9.64 -10.45 20.59
CA ASP A 49 -8.24 -10.12 20.78
C ASP A 49 -8.01 -8.86 19.96
N ARG A 50 -8.05 -7.72 20.62
CA ARG A 50 -7.94 -6.45 19.96
C ARG A 50 -6.60 -6.29 19.25
N GLN A 51 -5.52 -6.78 19.86
CA GLN A 51 -4.21 -6.64 19.24
C GLN A 51 -4.13 -7.42 17.94
N GLN A 52 -4.69 -8.62 17.92
CA GLN A 52 -4.65 -9.42 16.71
C GLN A 52 -5.46 -8.76 15.60
N LEU A 53 -6.61 -8.20 15.93
CA LEU A 53 -7.42 -7.50 14.94
C LEU A 53 -6.70 -6.26 14.42
N THR A 54 -6.06 -5.53 15.32
CA THR A 54 -5.35 -4.33 14.95
C THR A 54 -4.16 -4.65 14.04
N ASP A 55 -3.43 -5.72 14.35
CA ASP A 55 -2.31 -6.12 13.53
C ASP A 55 -2.76 -6.52 12.13
N GLN A 56 -3.86 -7.26 12.05
CA GLN A 56 -4.38 -7.67 10.76
C GLN A 56 -4.84 -6.46 9.95
N ALA A 57 -5.53 -5.54 10.61
CA ALA A 57 -6.00 -4.33 9.94
C ALA A 57 -4.83 -3.46 9.47
N ALA A 58 -3.76 -3.42 10.25
CA ALA A 58 -2.59 -2.62 9.87
C ALA A 58 -1.96 -3.15 8.59
N GLU A 59 -1.98 -4.46 8.37
CA GLU A 59 -1.45 -5.01 7.13
C GLU A 59 -2.28 -4.54 5.95
N ILE A 60 -3.60 -4.49 6.12
CA ILE A 60 -4.47 -4.03 5.04
C ILE A 60 -4.19 -2.56 4.73
N VAL A 61 -4.02 -1.73 5.76
CA VAL A 61 -3.71 -0.33 5.56
C VAL A 61 -2.38 -0.19 4.81
N GLY A 62 -1.40 -1.02 5.14
CA GLY A 62 -0.12 -0.98 4.44
C GLY A 62 -0.27 -1.30 2.95
N ILE A 63 -1.10 -2.30 2.64
CA ILE A 63 -1.34 -2.66 1.25
C ILE A 63 -2.02 -1.51 0.52
N GLU A 64 -3.01 -0.88 1.17
CA GLU A 64 -3.72 0.22 0.55
C GLU A 64 -2.82 1.43 0.31
N ARG A 65 -1.93 1.70 1.24
CA ARG A 65 -1.00 2.82 1.07
C ARG A 65 -0.03 2.56 -0.08
N GLU A 66 0.44 1.33 -0.18
CA GLU A 66 1.34 1.00 -1.28
C GLU A 66 0.61 1.13 -2.61
N ALA A 67 -0.63 0.67 -2.69
CA ALA A 67 -1.41 0.80 -3.91
C ALA A 67 -1.63 2.26 -4.28
N ASP A 68 -1.91 3.09 -3.28
CA ASP A 68 -2.11 4.51 -3.53
C ASP A 68 -0.85 5.17 -4.08
N LEU A 69 0.31 4.80 -3.55
CA LEU A 69 1.56 5.36 -4.05
C LEU A 69 1.78 4.97 -5.50
N ILE A 70 1.51 3.72 -5.85
CA ILE A 70 1.70 3.27 -7.22
C ILE A 70 0.72 3.97 -8.16
N LEU A 71 -0.53 4.12 -7.73
CA LEU A 71 -1.50 4.83 -8.53
C LEU A 71 -1.05 6.26 -8.77
N ARG A 72 -0.56 6.91 -7.72
CA ARG A 72 -0.09 8.26 -7.86
C ARG A 72 1.09 8.30 -8.82
N GLY A 73 1.99 7.32 -8.73
CA GLY A 73 3.11 7.26 -9.64
C GLY A 73 2.67 7.14 -11.08
N LEU A 74 1.65 6.31 -11.34
CA LEU A 74 1.15 6.17 -12.69
C LEU A 74 0.50 7.46 -13.17
N GLU A 75 -0.23 8.13 -12.30
CA GLU A 75 -0.90 9.37 -12.68
C GLU A 75 0.08 10.51 -12.88
N GLU A 76 1.12 10.56 -12.07
CA GLU A 76 2.07 11.66 -12.13
C GLU A 76 3.32 11.32 -12.94
N GLY A 77 3.40 10.10 -13.46
CA GLY A 77 4.56 9.73 -14.27
C GLY A 77 5.82 9.48 -13.46
N LEU A 78 5.68 8.97 -12.24
CA LEU A 78 6.85 8.71 -11.41
C LEU A 78 7.32 7.27 -11.57
N THR A 79 8.61 7.05 -11.38
CA THR A 79 9.15 5.71 -11.41
C THR A 79 9.00 5.07 -10.05
N LEU A 80 9.21 3.75 -10.00
CA LEU A 80 9.16 3.06 -8.72
C LEU A 80 10.20 3.60 -7.75
N GLU A 81 11.37 3.94 -8.27
CA GLU A 81 12.41 4.48 -7.43
C GLU A 81 11.98 5.80 -6.80
N GLU A 82 11.33 6.65 -7.59
CA GLU A 82 10.86 7.92 -7.08
C GLU A 82 9.76 7.72 -6.05
N LEU A 83 8.93 6.69 -6.25
CA LEU A 83 7.88 6.42 -5.29
C LEU A 83 8.45 5.94 -3.96
N GLU A 84 9.53 5.16 -4.01
CA GLU A 84 10.18 4.72 -2.79
C GLU A 84 10.71 5.90 -2.00
N LYS A 85 11.25 6.89 -2.69
CA LYS A 85 11.73 8.06 -2.00
C LYS A 85 10.61 8.84 -1.36
N LEU A 86 9.46 8.90 -2.02
CA LEU A 86 8.34 9.60 -1.45
C LEU A 86 7.84 8.89 -0.19
N ALA A 87 7.81 7.57 -0.22
CA ALA A 87 7.37 6.81 0.93
C ALA A 87 8.30 7.04 2.11
N ASP A 88 9.60 7.02 1.86
CA ASP A 88 10.55 7.27 2.94
C ASP A 88 10.38 8.68 3.49
N GLY A 89 10.19 9.63 2.63
CA GLY A 89 10.01 10.99 3.09
C GLY A 89 8.73 11.16 3.87
N GLN A 90 7.70 10.42 3.52
CA GLN A 90 6.47 10.52 4.27
C GLN A 90 6.63 9.95 5.66
N ASP A 91 7.41 8.91 5.78
CA ASP A 91 7.60 8.35 7.09
C ASP A 91 8.27 9.31 8.01
N GLU A 92 9.24 10.01 7.55
CA GLU A 92 9.94 10.87 8.44
C GLU A 92 9.13 11.93 8.97
N PRO A 93 8.43 12.66 8.24
CA PRO A 93 7.70 13.77 8.77
C PRO A 93 6.71 13.28 9.74
N GLY A 94 6.20 12.16 9.53
CA GLY A 94 5.21 11.72 10.42
C GLY A 94 5.66 11.59 11.76
N THR A 95 6.89 11.49 11.91
CA THR A 95 7.30 11.29 13.21
C THR A 95 7.36 12.50 13.86
N ASP A 96 7.40 13.43 13.36
CA ASP A 96 7.64 14.49 14.08
C ASP A 96 6.82 15.05 14.82
N PRO A 97 6.13 15.35 14.83
CA PRO A 97 5.36 16.11 15.49
C PRO A 97 5.57 16.23 16.71
N GLY A 98 5.91 15.66 17.09
CA GLY A 98 6.06 15.72 18.22
C GLY A 98 6.11 16.92 18.67
N ARG A 99 6.15 17.11 18.40
CA ARG A 99 6.27 17.90 18.61
C ARG A 99 5.78 18.23 18.75
#